data_a7882c9861ba847300e2e673cde3ebb7
#
_entry.id   a7882c9861ba847300e2e673cde3ebb7
#
_cell.length_a   1.000
_cell.length_b   1.000
_cell.length_c   1.000
_cell.angle_alpha   90.00
_cell.angle_beta   90.00
_cell.angle_gamma   90.00
#
_symmetry.space_group_name_H-M   'P 1'
#
loop_
_entity.id
_entity.type
_entity.pdbx_description
1 polymer ?
#
loop_
_entity_poly.entity_id
_entity_poly.type
_entity_poly.pdbx_seq_one_letter_code
_entity_poly.pdbx_strand_id
1 'polypeptide(L)'
;MRDLIDSDVLRHAVNSTMERYPYFCVELQKKGEQYIFAENHRPVVITNSLHGVDLNTEDSNFHMIAFCFQDNWIILDVFHGMTDGTGAYEVLRTLLYYYCSERYHVKLNDEGIRLAGDAVSEEEWVDPVANRNDLPIPPRNEMSNALNLIASAGLENDHRHTVYSISISESEFMRFNLDNDGSPGTMVSLLLSRAIAKLYPDSKDPIRITLCVNQRIALHTPLAHQSLVGGIMLEYKDKMRDWPLERQGTAYRGMVFAQNQEENVLMGVASQAGISRMILSKESDQERLGVVGYINSLAGRVITATVSYVGKANYREAEQYIRDFRLWTSSAAKGLTVEISAVNGRFTLDFLQTFSSPVFVNAFLKELEDNGIVYDLQDVNKLELPNIKLPWTE
;
A
#
# COMPACT_ATOMS: atom_id res chain seq x y z
N MET A 1 -5.69 18.80 2.48
CA MET A 1 -6.79 19.62 1.88
C MET A 1 -6.23 20.97 1.43
N ARG A 2 -7.00 21.78 0.70
CA ARG A 2 -6.58 23.15 0.35
C ARG A 2 -6.70 24.12 1.51
N ASP A 3 -7.72 23.94 2.34
CA ASP A 3 -8.04 24.82 3.48
C ASP A 3 -7.82 24.11 4.81
N LEU A 4 -7.79 24.89 5.89
CA LEU A 4 -7.72 24.34 7.24
C LEU A 4 -8.94 23.46 7.53
N ILE A 5 -8.70 22.37 8.24
CA ILE A 5 -9.74 21.41 8.60
C ILE A 5 -10.67 22.02 9.64
N ASP A 6 -11.96 21.89 9.37
CA ASP A 6 -13.01 22.16 10.35
C ASP A 6 -13.28 20.86 11.13
N SER A 7 -13.00 20.89 12.42
CA SER A 7 -13.06 19.69 13.28
C SER A 7 -14.47 19.17 13.50
N ASP A 8 -15.45 20.06 13.52
CA ASP A 8 -16.85 19.68 13.74
C ASP A 8 -17.46 19.05 12.49
N VAL A 9 -17.18 19.66 11.33
CA VAL A 9 -17.54 19.08 10.03
C VAL A 9 -16.85 17.73 9.82
N LEU A 10 -15.56 17.61 10.19
CA LEU A 10 -14.86 16.32 10.08
C LEU A 10 -15.51 15.26 10.97
N ARG A 11 -15.90 15.60 12.19
CA ARG A 11 -16.60 14.69 13.10
C ARG A 11 -17.91 14.17 12.52
N HIS A 12 -18.72 15.05 11.93
CA HIS A 12 -19.98 14.66 11.26
C HIS A 12 -19.69 13.74 10.06
N ALA A 13 -18.70 14.10 9.24
CA ALA A 13 -18.31 13.29 8.09
C ALA A 13 -17.80 11.90 8.48
N VAL A 14 -16.97 11.79 9.53
CA VAL A 14 -16.50 10.49 10.05
C VAL A 14 -17.66 9.65 10.55
N ASN A 15 -18.57 10.22 11.34
CA ASN A 15 -19.73 9.48 11.87
C ASN A 15 -20.58 8.91 10.71
N SER A 16 -20.92 9.74 9.71
CA SER A 16 -21.68 9.29 8.54
C SER A 16 -20.94 8.24 7.72
N THR A 17 -19.62 8.37 7.62
CA THR A 17 -18.77 7.39 6.93
C THR A 17 -18.80 6.05 7.68
N MET A 18 -18.61 6.05 8.99
CA MET A 18 -18.55 4.82 9.79
C MET A 18 -19.93 4.14 9.90
N GLU A 19 -21.03 4.89 9.77
CA GLU A 19 -22.37 4.31 9.62
C GLU A 19 -22.47 3.46 8.33
N ARG A 20 -21.79 3.88 7.25
CA ARG A 20 -21.77 3.10 5.99
C ARG A 20 -20.85 1.88 6.06
N TYR A 21 -19.81 1.93 6.88
CA TYR A 21 -18.79 0.88 6.98
C TYR A 21 -18.73 0.24 8.38
N PRO A 22 -19.83 -0.36 8.88
CA PRO A 22 -19.87 -0.94 10.24
C PRO A 22 -18.85 -2.06 10.43
N TYR A 23 -18.47 -2.78 9.40
CA TYR A 23 -17.47 -3.84 9.45
C TYR A 23 -16.02 -3.35 9.63
N PHE A 24 -15.77 -2.03 9.60
CA PHE A 24 -14.53 -1.43 10.09
C PHE A 24 -14.59 -1.05 11.58
N CYS A 25 -15.80 -1.01 12.18
CA CYS A 25 -15.98 -0.72 13.59
C CYS A 25 -15.74 -1.98 14.43
N VAL A 26 -14.49 -2.41 14.51
CA VAL A 26 -14.09 -3.67 15.14
C VAL A 26 -12.88 -3.49 16.06
N GLU A 27 -12.76 -4.41 17.04
CA GLU A 27 -11.56 -4.58 17.85
C GLU A 27 -10.98 -5.98 17.64
N LEU A 28 -9.67 -6.13 17.74
CA LEU A 28 -9.00 -7.42 17.62
C LEU A 28 -8.92 -8.09 18.99
N GLN A 29 -9.60 -9.21 19.14
CA GLN A 29 -9.68 -9.98 20.40
C GLN A 29 -9.13 -11.39 20.23
N LYS A 30 -8.58 -11.94 21.32
CA LYS A 30 -8.31 -13.37 21.45
C LYS A 30 -9.51 -14.05 22.12
N LYS A 31 -10.11 -15.05 21.44
CA LYS A 31 -11.21 -15.87 21.96
C LYS A 31 -10.80 -17.34 21.91
N GLY A 32 -10.38 -17.88 23.03
CA GLY A 32 -9.73 -19.20 23.10
C GLY A 32 -8.41 -19.17 22.32
N GLU A 33 -8.24 -20.05 21.36
CA GLU A 33 -7.06 -20.12 20.49
C GLU A 33 -7.20 -19.33 19.17
N GLN A 34 -8.30 -18.59 19.01
CA GLN A 34 -8.58 -17.83 17.79
C GLN A 34 -8.46 -16.34 18.01
N TYR A 35 -8.03 -15.63 16.96
CA TYR A 35 -8.09 -14.18 16.89
C TYR A 35 -9.26 -13.79 15.99
N ILE A 36 -10.09 -12.89 16.49
CA ILE A 36 -11.30 -12.45 15.83
C ILE A 36 -11.38 -10.93 15.81
N PHE A 37 -11.96 -10.38 14.77
CA PHE A 37 -12.47 -9.02 14.77
C PHE A 37 -13.86 -9.04 15.40
N ALA A 38 -13.96 -8.53 16.61
CA ALA A 38 -15.22 -8.40 17.34
C ALA A 38 -15.82 -7.02 17.08
N GLU A 39 -17.14 -6.95 16.97
CA GLU A 39 -17.85 -5.68 16.79
C GLU A 39 -17.58 -4.73 17.96
N ASN A 40 -17.28 -3.47 17.65
CA ASN A 40 -16.96 -2.43 18.61
C ASN A 40 -17.91 -1.23 18.41
N HIS A 41 -18.78 -1.01 19.39
CA HIS A 41 -19.79 0.06 19.35
C HIS A 41 -19.31 1.41 19.91
N ARG A 42 -18.06 1.50 20.38
CA ARG A 42 -17.50 2.77 20.81
C ARG A 42 -17.35 3.72 19.62
N PRO A 43 -17.38 5.05 19.82
CA PRO A 43 -17.10 5.99 18.74
C PRO A 43 -15.68 5.78 18.18
N VAL A 44 -15.54 5.84 16.86
CA VAL A 44 -14.22 5.89 16.22
C VAL A 44 -13.53 7.20 16.60
N VAL A 45 -12.26 7.11 16.93
CA VAL A 45 -11.48 8.25 17.44
C VAL A 45 -11.13 9.23 16.33
N ILE A 46 -11.26 10.51 16.64
CA ILE A 46 -10.83 11.64 15.82
C ILE A 46 -9.96 12.54 16.71
N THR A 47 -8.68 12.66 16.39
CA THR A 47 -7.73 13.43 17.20
C THR A 47 -7.04 14.53 16.40
N ASN A 48 -6.72 15.65 17.08
CA ASN A 48 -5.95 16.73 16.49
C ASN A 48 -4.45 16.42 16.65
N SER A 49 -3.88 15.74 15.69
CA SER A 49 -2.48 15.32 15.67
C SER A 49 -2.04 14.97 14.24
N LEU A 50 -0.78 15.20 13.89
CA LEU A 50 -0.14 14.61 12.69
C LEU A 50 0.42 13.21 12.96
N HIS A 51 0.51 12.84 14.23
CA HIS A 51 0.89 11.48 14.63
C HIS A 51 -0.40 10.68 14.78
N GLY A 52 -0.42 9.50 14.23
CA GLY A 52 -1.54 8.57 14.43
C GLY A 52 -1.72 8.20 15.90
N VAL A 53 -2.77 7.48 16.21
CA VAL A 53 -2.99 6.87 17.52
C VAL A 53 -2.70 5.38 17.45
N ASP A 54 -2.18 4.82 18.53
CA ASP A 54 -1.96 3.38 18.60
C ASP A 54 -3.31 2.63 18.51
N LEU A 55 -3.41 1.72 17.54
CA LEU A 55 -4.65 1.01 17.27
C LEU A 55 -4.84 -0.17 18.24
N ASN A 56 -6.11 -0.55 18.46
CA ASN A 56 -6.51 -1.59 19.41
C ASN A 56 -6.08 -1.29 20.86
N THR A 57 -6.02 -0.01 21.21
CA THR A 57 -5.69 0.51 22.54
C THR A 57 -6.83 1.39 23.07
N GLU A 58 -6.71 1.86 24.31
CA GLU A 58 -7.64 2.84 24.86
C GLU A 58 -7.65 4.15 24.05
N ASP A 59 -6.51 4.55 23.50
CA ASP A 59 -6.36 5.78 22.70
C ASP A 59 -7.18 5.73 21.40
N SER A 60 -7.38 4.55 20.83
CA SER A 60 -8.22 4.32 19.65
C SER A 60 -9.64 3.82 20.00
N ASN A 61 -10.06 3.86 21.26
CA ASN A 61 -11.27 3.17 21.74
C ASN A 61 -11.28 1.68 21.31
N PHE A 62 -10.11 1.05 21.24
CA PHE A 62 -9.86 -0.31 20.76
C PHE A 62 -10.21 -0.56 19.29
N HIS A 63 -10.51 0.47 18.50
CA HIS A 63 -10.70 0.32 17.07
C HIS A 63 -9.38 0.00 16.34
N MET A 64 -9.53 -0.69 15.22
CA MET A 64 -8.46 -0.95 14.26
C MET A 64 -8.38 0.12 13.16
N ILE A 65 -9.10 1.22 13.35
CA ILE A 65 -9.17 2.39 12.47
C ILE A 65 -9.28 3.65 13.33
N ALA A 66 -8.61 4.73 12.91
CA ALA A 66 -8.71 6.03 13.54
C ALA A 66 -8.56 7.15 12.51
N PHE A 67 -9.05 8.35 12.84
CA PHE A 67 -8.88 9.54 12.03
C PHE A 67 -8.09 10.58 12.82
N CYS A 68 -7.15 11.23 12.15
CA CYS A 68 -6.41 12.33 12.71
C CYS A 68 -6.50 13.55 11.78
N PHE A 69 -6.33 14.73 12.33
CA PHE A 69 -6.24 15.95 11.53
C PHE A 69 -5.32 16.96 12.22
N GLN A 70 -4.66 17.77 11.42
CA GLN A 70 -3.97 18.97 11.89
C GLN A 70 -3.80 19.91 10.70
N ASP A 71 -3.99 21.21 10.94
CA ASP A 71 -3.92 22.23 9.91
C ASP A 71 -4.85 21.89 8.71
N ASN A 72 -4.29 21.54 7.57
CA ASN A 72 -5.02 21.14 6.38
C ASN A 72 -4.88 19.64 6.03
N TRP A 73 -4.42 18.82 6.96
CA TRP A 73 -4.30 17.38 6.80
C TRP A 73 -5.48 16.65 7.43
N ILE A 74 -6.01 15.68 6.70
CA ILE A 74 -6.86 14.60 7.23
C ILE A 74 -6.06 13.32 7.04
N ILE A 75 -5.94 12.52 8.10
CA ILE A 75 -5.19 11.28 8.12
C ILE A 75 -6.16 10.16 8.49
N LEU A 76 -6.11 9.09 7.73
CA LEU A 76 -6.77 7.82 8.05
C LEU A 76 -5.70 6.80 8.42
N ASP A 77 -5.71 6.37 9.68
CA ASP A 77 -4.93 5.24 10.16
C ASP A 77 -5.80 3.98 10.17
N VAL A 78 -5.36 2.92 9.52
CA VAL A 78 -6.08 1.65 9.47
C VAL A 78 -5.13 0.47 9.50
N PHE A 79 -5.48 -0.56 10.26
CA PHE A 79 -4.73 -1.81 10.28
C PHE A 79 -4.78 -2.50 8.93
N HIS A 80 -3.61 -2.71 8.33
CA HIS A 80 -3.50 -3.29 6.98
C HIS A 80 -4.03 -4.74 6.89
N GLY A 81 -4.21 -5.42 8.01
CA GLY A 81 -4.86 -6.73 8.06
C GLY A 81 -6.37 -6.69 7.83
N MET A 82 -7.00 -5.51 7.88
CA MET A 82 -8.43 -5.34 7.61
C MET A 82 -8.70 -5.01 6.14
N THR A 83 -7.81 -4.26 5.51
CA THR A 83 -8.02 -3.72 4.16
C THR A 83 -6.70 -3.40 3.48
N ASP A 84 -6.75 -3.21 2.18
CA ASP A 84 -5.66 -2.64 1.38
C ASP A 84 -5.99 -1.21 0.93
N GLY A 85 -5.10 -0.62 0.11
CA GLY A 85 -5.28 0.73 -0.41
C GLY A 85 -6.58 0.89 -1.20
N THR A 86 -7.04 -0.13 -1.94
CA THR A 86 -8.31 -0.07 -2.68
C THR A 86 -9.49 0.07 -1.73
N GLY A 87 -9.55 -0.75 -0.68
CA GLY A 87 -10.62 -0.67 0.31
C GLY A 87 -10.57 0.62 1.14
N ALA A 88 -9.36 1.08 1.52
CA ALA A 88 -9.19 2.34 2.24
C ALA A 88 -9.62 3.56 1.40
N TYR A 89 -9.40 3.53 0.07
CA TYR A 89 -9.85 4.61 -0.82
C TYR A 89 -11.38 4.74 -0.88
N GLU A 90 -12.12 3.62 -0.76
CA GLU A 90 -13.59 3.68 -0.68
C GLU A 90 -14.04 4.43 0.58
N VAL A 91 -13.44 4.13 1.73
CA VAL A 91 -13.72 4.84 3.00
C VAL A 91 -13.39 6.33 2.89
N LEU A 92 -12.21 6.65 2.34
CA LEU A 92 -11.80 8.05 2.14
C LEU A 92 -12.69 8.78 1.14
N ARG A 93 -13.19 8.09 0.09
CA ARG A 93 -14.10 8.69 -0.89
C ARG A 93 -15.40 9.13 -0.24
N THR A 94 -15.98 8.28 0.59
CA THR A 94 -17.19 8.58 1.36
C THR A 94 -16.94 9.71 2.36
N LEU A 95 -15.83 9.65 3.10
CA LEU A 95 -15.44 10.71 4.03
C LEU A 95 -15.34 12.07 3.35
N LEU A 96 -14.62 12.13 2.24
CA LEU A 96 -14.37 13.38 1.51
C LEU A 96 -15.63 13.90 0.86
N TYR A 97 -16.54 13.03 0.42
CA TYR A 97 -17.86 13.44 -0.06
C TYR A 97 -18.64 14.19 1.05
N TYR A 98 -18.77 13.59 2.23
CA TYR A 98 -19.48 14.24 3.35
C TYR A 98 -18.77 15.51 3.81
N TYR A 99 -17.46 15.42 4.05
CA TYR A 99 -16.68 16.54 4.53
C TYR A 99 -16.73 17.74 3.58
N CYS A 100 -16.48 17.55 2.29
CA CYS A 100 -16.45 18.63 1.32
C CYS A 100 -17.87 19.20 1.07
N SER A 101 -18.89 18.35 1.03
CA SER A 101 -20.27 18.81 0.85
C SER A 101 -20.70 19.76 1.97
N GLU A 102 -20.43 19.42 3.22
CA GLU A 102 -20.77 20.24 4.39
C GLU A 102 -19.83 21.44 4.52
N ARG A 103 -18.50 21.23 4.42
CA ARG A 103 -17.49 22.28 4.61
C ARG A 103 -17.62 23.42 3.63
N TYR A 104 -17.96 23.12 2.38
CA TYR A 104 -18.07 24.11 1.29
C TYR A 104 -19.51 24.45 0.92
N HIS A 105 -20.49 23.88 1.64
CA HIS A 105 -21.93 24.09 1.37
C HIS A 105 -22.32 23.82 -0.09
N VAL A 106 -21.79 22.71 -0.65
CA VAL A 106 -22.00 22.29 -2.04
C VAL A 106 -22.70 20.94 -2.09
N LYS A 107 -23.48 20.72 -3.14
CA LYS A 107 -24.00 19.40 -3.45
C LYS A 107 -23.05 18.73 -4.45
N LEU A 108 -22.25 17.78 -4.00
CA LEU A 108 -21.39 16.99 -4.85
C LEU A 108 -22.17 15.83 -5.50
N ASN A 109 -21.69 15.36 -6.65
CA ASN A 109 -22.23 14.14 -7.27
C ASN A 109 -21.83 12.91 -6.43
N ASP A 110 -22.82 12.10 -6.08
CA ASP A 110 -22.69 10.89 -5.27
C ASP A 110 -22.60 9.60 -6.11
N GLU A 111 -22.63 9.68 -7.43
CA GLU A 111 -22.57 8.52 -8.31
C GLU A 111 -21.32 7.66 -8.04
N GLY A 112 -21.54 6.41 -7.64
CA GLY A 112 -20.48 5.45 -7.33
C GLY A 112 -19.77 5.71 -6.00
N ILE A 113 -20.34 6.55 -5.11
CA ILE A 113 -19.91 6.73 -3.73
C ILE A 113 -20.89 5.98 -2.83
N ARG A 114 -20.37 5.18 -1.90
CA ARG A 114 -21.18 4.44 -0.93
C ARG A 114 -21.51 5.35 0.24
N LEU A 115 -22.80 5.61 0.49
CA LEU A 115 -23.25 6.55 1.50
C LEU A 115 -23.96 5.86 2.68
N ALA A 116 -24.09 6.57 3.79
CA ALA A 116 -24.91 6.13 4.92
C ALA A 116 -26.34 5.84 4.45
N GLY A 117 -26.90 4.72 4.90
CA GLY A 117 -28.21 4.24 4.44
C GLY A 117 -28.16 3.31 3.20
N ASP A 118 -27.07 3.25 2.46
CA ASP A 118 -26.90 2.24 1.39
C ASP A 118 -26.75 0.85 2.00
N ALA A 119 -27.31 -0.15 1.32
CA ALA A 119 -27.19 -1.53 1.74
C ALA A 119 -25.73 -2.00 1.74
N VAL A 120 -25.33 -2.68 2.81
CA VAL A 120 -24.03 -3.35 2.92
C VAL A 120 -24.16 -4.76 2.35
N SER A 121 -23.36 -5.05 1.31
CA SER A 121 -23.29 -6.39 0.73
C SER A 121 -22.37 -7.29 1.57
N GLU A 122 -22.71 -8.58 1.66
CA GLU A 122 -21.85 -9.59 2.29
C GLU A 122 -20.47 -9.66 1.61
N GLU A 123 -20.39 -9.48 0.31
CA GLU A 123 -19.13 -9.44 -0.46
C GLU A 123 -18.16 -8.36 0.06
N GLU A 124 -18.65 -7.27 0.66
CA GLU A 124 -17.79 -6.18 1.12
C GLU A 124 -16.89 -6.58 2.29
N TRP A 125 -17.33 -7.50 3.15
CA TRP A 125 -16.64 -7.83 4.40
C TRP A 125 -16.21 -9.28 4.53
N VAL A 126 -16.74 -10.19 3.71
CA VAL A 126 -16.29 -11.59 3.72
C VAL A 126 -14.94 -11.71 3.02
N ASP A 127 -14.01 -12.46 3.63
CA ASP A 127 -12.71 -12.75 3.03
C ASP A 127 -12.86 -13.83 1.93
N PRO A 128 -12.68 -13.47 0.66
CA PRO A 128 -12.84 -14.42 -0.44
C PRO A 128 -11.71 -15.45 -0.54
N VAL A 129 -10.64 -15.29 0.24
CA VAL A 129 -9.46 -16.17 0.25
C VAL A 129 -9.50 -17.18 1.40
N ALA A 130 -10.15 -16.85 2.52
CA ALA A 130 -10.11 -17.63 3.75
C ALA A 130 -10.47 -19.11 3.58
N ASN A 131 -11.40 -19.45 2.69
CA ASN A 131 -11.94 -20.79 2.48
C ASN A 131 -11.50 -21.44 1.15
N ARG A 132 -10.50 -20.88 0.46
CA ARG A 132 -10.03 -21.42 -0.83
C ARG A 132 -9.12 -22.64 -0.66
N ASN A 133 -9.71 -23.71 -0.08
CA ASN A 133 -9.07 -25.03 0.04
C ASN A 133 -9.14 -25.86 -1.25
N ASP A 134 -9.94 -25.41 -2.20
CA ASP A 134 -10.16 -26.00 -3.52
C ASP A 134 -8.99 -25.78 -4.48
N LEU A 135 -8.15 -24.77 -4.23
CA LEU A 135 -7.04 -24.43 -5.10
C LEU A 135 -5.80 -25.30 -4.81
N PRO A 136 -5.18 -25.85 -5.86
CA PRO A 136 -3.94 -26.63 -5.71
C PRO A 136 -2.79 -25.71 -5.28
N ILE A 137 -2.02 -26.16 -4.28
CA ILE A 137 -0.82 -25.43 -3.87
C ILE A 137 0.24 -25.59 -4.97
N PRO A 138 0.74 -24.48 -5.55
CA PRO A 138 1.73 -24.58 -6.61
C PRO A 138 3.07 -25.16 -6.09
N PRO A 139 3.86 -25.82 -6.94
CA PRO A 139 5.17 -26.29 -6.58
C PRO A 139 6.05 -25.11 -6.16
N ARG A 140 6.86 -25.36 -5.11
CA ARG A 140 7.78 -24.33 -4.61
C ARG A 140 8.97 -24.22 -5.56
N ASN A 141 9.10 -23.06 -6.21
CA ASN A 141 10.28 -22.75 -7.00
C ASN A 141 11.36 -22.15 -6.09
N GLU A 142 12.56 -22.71 -6.12
CA GLU A 142 13.71 -22.06 -5.49
C GLU A 142 14.11 -20.82 -6.29
N MET A 143 14.27 -19.71 -5.57
CA MET A 143 14.74 -18.46 -6.14
C MET A 143 16.10 -18.12 -5.54
N SER A 144 17.01 -17.63 -6.38
CA SER A 144 18.28 -17.05 -5.90
C SER A 144 18.01 -15.83 -5.02
N ASN A 145 18.94 -15.46 -4.17
CA ASN A 145 18.86 -14.21 -3.45
C ASN A 145 18.83 -13.04 -4.44
N ALA A 146 18.12 -11.99 -4.08
CA ALA A 146 18.13 -10.70 -4.76
C ALA A 146 19.13 -9.75 -4.10
N LEU A 147 19.51 -8.69 -4.80
CA LEU A 147 20.35 -7.63 -4.25
C LEU A 147 19.68 -7.03 -3.01
N ASN A 148 20.37 -7.09 -1.89
CA ASN A 148 19.91 -6.52 -0.63
C ASN A 148 20.43 -5.08 -0.49
N LEU A 149 19.54 -4.11 -0.51
CA LEU A 149 19.90 -2.68 -0.52
C LEU A 149 20.67 -2.26 0.73
N ILE A 150 20.23 -2.72 1.90
CA ILE A 150 20.82 -2.37 3.19
C ILE A 150 22.25 -2.92 3.29
N ALA A 151 22.40 -4.21 3.05
CA ALA A 151 23.71 -4.86 3.11
C ALA A 151 24.66 -4.34 2.03
N SER A 152 24.18 -4.13 0.80
CA SER A 152 25.01 -3.67 -0.32
C SER A 152 25.52 -2.25 -0.15
N ALA A 153 24.75 -1.40 0.54
CA ALA A 153 25.16 -0.02 0.82
C ALA A 153 25.81 0.16 2.20
N GLY A 154 25.99 -0.91 2.98
CA GLY A 154 26.55 -0.84 4.33
C GLY A 154 25.71 0.01 5.29
N LEU A 155 24.38 -0.05 5.14
CA LEU A 155 23.44 0.74 5.93
C LEU A 155 22.95 -0.03 7.13
N GLU A 156 22.48 0.71 8.14
CA GLU A 156 21.80 0.16 9.31
C GLU A 156 20.30 0.43 9.22
N ASN A 157 19.50 -0.54 9.68
CA ASN A 157 18.07 -0.34 9.83
C ASN A 157 17.80 0.66 10.97
N ASP A 158 16.89 1.61 10.70
CA ASP A 158 16.30 2.49 11.70
C ASP A 158 14.89 1.99 12.02
N HIS A 159 14.43 2.10 13.27
CA HIS A 159 13.06 1.79 13.64
C HIS A 159 12.06 2.81 13.08
N ARG A 160 12.54 4.00 12.70
CA ARG A 160 11.74 5.04 12.07
C ARG A 160 11.90 4.99 10.56
N HIS A 161 10.81 5.22 9.86
CA HIS A 161 10.87 5.38 8.42
C HIS A 161 11.35 6.78 8.05
N THR A 162 12.30 6.85 7.11
CA THR A 162 12.59 8.11 6.41
C THR A 162 11.75 8.13 5.14
N VAL A 163 10.97 9.18 4.96
CA VAL A 163 10.08 9.35 3.81
C VAL A 163 10.59 10.48 2.94
N TYR A 164 10.87 10.18 1.68
CA TYR A 164 11.18 11.16 0.64
C TYR A 164 10.00 11.20 -0.31
N SER A 165 9.39 12.37 -0.46
CA SER A 165 8.24 12.55 -1.32
C SER A 165 8.63 13.31 -2.58
N ILE A 166 8.37 12.72 -3.73
CA ILE A 166 8.69 13.26 -5.05
C ILE A 166 7.38 13.49 -5.78
N SER A 167 7.16 14.70 -6.28
CA SER A 167 5.98 15.04 -7.07
C SER A 167 6.34 15.22 -8.52
N ILE A 168 5.54 14.62 -9.42
CA ILE A 168 5.73 14.64 -10.87
C ILE A 168 4.40 15.03 -11.54
N SER A 169 4.44 15.78 -12.64
CA SER A 169 3.24 16.06 -13.45
C SER A 169 2.62 14.76 -13.98
N GLU A 170 1.32 14.54 -13.69
CA GLU A 170 0.60 13.34 -14.17
C GLU A 170 0.63 13.27 -15.69
N SER A 171 0.34 14.37 -16.39
CA SER A 171 0.28 14.38 -17.85
C SER A 171 1.64 14.14 -18.52
N GLU A 172 2.71 14.68 -17.96
CA GLU A 172 4.07 14.47 -18.49
C GLU A 172 4.55 13.05 -18.24
N PHE A 173 4.31 12.52 -17.05
CA PHE A 173 4.71 11.16 -16.72
C PHE A 173 3.88 10.11 -17.49
N MET A 174 2.59 10.35 -17.68
CA MET A 174 1.75 9.48 -18.52
C MET A 174 2.21 9.46 -19.98
N ARG A 175 2.61 10.61 -20.54
CA ARG A 175 3.19 10.67 -21.88
C ARG A 175 4.49 9.88 -21.95
N PHE A 176 5.40 10.10 -20.99
CA PHE A 176 6.65 9.35 -20.88
C PHE A 176 6.42 7.83 -20.79
N ASN A 177 5.43 7.40 -20.02
CA ASN A 177 5.04 5.99 -19.92
C ASN A 177 4.60 5.43 -21.27
N LEU A 178 3.76 6.15 -22.00
CA LEU A 178 3.29 5.74 -23.33
C LEU A 178 4.44 5.65 -24.35
N ASP A 179 5.33 6.64 -24.35
CA ASP A 179 6.49 6.68 -25.26
C ASP A 179 7.48 5.53 -25.00
N ASN A 180 7.46 4.95 -23.79
CA ASN A 180 8.34 3.87 -23.37
C ASN A 180 7.61 2.54 -23.08
N ASP A 181 6.41 2.36 -23.66
CA ASP A 181 5.58 1.14 -23.50
C ASP A 181 5.40 0.70 -22.04
N GLY A 182 5.19 1.66 -21.13
CA GLY A 182 5.05 1.44 -19.70
C GLY A 182 3.69 1.83 -19.14
N SER A 183 3.54 1.60 -17.85
CA SER A 183 2.46 2.13 -17.00
C SER A 183 3.09 2.75 -15.74
N PRO A 184 2.37 3.58 -14.95
CA PRO A 184 2.99 4.24 -13.81
C PRO A 184 3.75 3.29 -12.88
N GLY A 185 3.13 2.19 -12.44
CA GLY A 185 3.77 1.22 -11.56
C GLY A 185 4.95 0.48 -12.22
N THR A 186 4.83 0.07 -13.49
CA THR A 186 5.92 -0.61 -14.19
C THR A 186 7.08 0.32 -14.48
N MET A 187 6.80 1.58 -14.83
CA MET A 187 7.85 2.54 -15.15
C MET A 187 8.61 3.00 -13.92
N VAL A 188 7.94 3.29 -12.80
CA VAL A 188 8.62 3.57 -11.52
C VAL A 188 9.48 2.37 -11.11
N SER A 189 8.96 1.15 -11.21
CA SER A 189 9.73 -0.07 -10.92
C SER A 189 10.96 -0.22 -11.83
N LEU A 190 10.82 0.09 -13.11
CA LEU A 190 11.91 0.01 -14.06
C LEU A 190 12.99 1.08 -13.79
N LEU A 191 12.60 2.33 -13.60
CA LEU A 191 13.53 3.42 -13.29
C LEU A 191 14.27 3.17 -11.97
N LEU A 192 13.56 2.65 -10.94
CA LEU A 192 14.20 2.25 -9.69
C LEU A 192 15.21 1.11 -9.90
N SER A 193 14.86 0.10 -10.69
CA SER A 193 15.76 -1.01 -11.02
C SER A 193 17.01 -0.53 -11.76
N ARG A 194 16.86 0.39 -12.71
CA ARG A 194 17.97 1.02 -13.45
C ARG A 194 18.89 1.83 -12.54
N ALA A 195 18.27 2.62 -11.63
CA ALA A 195 19.01 3.42 -10.65
C ALA A 195 19.88 2.51 -9.75
N ILE A 196 19.30 1.44 -9.22
CA ILE A 196 20.02 0.45 -8.41
C ILE A 196 21.10 -0.26 -9.22
N ALA A 197 20.82 -0.64 -10.48
CA ALA A 197 21.78 -1.29 -11.36
C ALA A 197 22.99 -0.41 -11.69
N LYS A 198 22.81 0.91 -11.82
CA LYS A 198 23.90 1.87 -12.01
C LYS A 198 24.77 2.04 -10.77
N LEU A 199 24.18 1.95 -9.55
CA LEU A 199 24.93 1.98 -8.29
C LEU A 199 25.80 0.73 -8.10
N TYR A 200 25.35 -0.41 -8.60
CA TYR A 200 26.02 -1.71 -8.43
C TYR A 200 26.30 -2.39 -9.79
N PRO A 201 27.19 -1.82 -10.62
CA PRO A 201 27.43 -2.33 -11.97
C PRO A 201 28.02 -3.75 -11.98
N ASP A 202 28.80 -4.11 -10.97
CA ASP A 202 29.50 -5.40 -10.88
C ASP A 202 28.69 -6.47 -10.14
N SER A 203 27.54 -6.12 -9.54
CA SER A 203 26.71 -7.09 -8.83
C SER A 203 26.11 -8.10 -9.80
N LYS A 204 26.16 -9.37 -9.40
CA LYS A 204 25.51 -10.49 -10.11
C LYS A 204 24.17 -10.87 -9.48
N ASP A 205 23.83 -10.28 -8.34
CA ASP A 205 22.54 -10.51 -7.70
C ASP A 205 21.44 -9.84 -8.53
N PRO A 206 20.35 -10.54 -8.82
CA PRO A 206 19.25 -9.96 -9.57
C PRO A 206 18.57 -8.85 -8.77
N ILE A 207 18.15 -7.78 -9.46
CA ILE A 207 17.32 -6.74 -8.88
C ILE A 207 15.87 -7.14 -9.12
N ARG A 208 15.12 -7.36 -8.05
CA ARG A 208 13.72 -7.78 -8.12
C ARG A 208 12.83 -6.80 -7.37
N ILE A 209 11.94 -6.17 -8.12
CA ILE A 209 10.90 -5.30 -7.57
C ILE A 209 9.60 -6.09 -7.49
N THR A 210 8.97 -6.11 -6.32
CA THR A 210 7.59 -6.56 -6.21
C THR A 210 6.68 -5.40 -6.55
N LEU A 211 5.89 -5.53 -7.62
CA LEU A 211 4.81 -4.59 -7.95
C LEU A 211 3.51 -5.10 -7.35
N CYS A 212 2.91 -4.32 -6.46
CA CYS A 212 1.60 -4.63 -5.89
C CYS A 212 0.49 -4.49 -6.94
N VAL A 213 -0.41 -5.46 -7.00
CA VAL A 213 -1.54 -5.49 -7.93
C VAL A 213 -2.83 -5.89 -7.23
N ASN A 214 -3.94 -5.29 -7.66
CA ASN A 214 -5.27 -5.60 -7.16
C ASN A 214 -5.78 -6.91 -7.79
N GLN A 215 -6.13 -7.89 -6.98
CA GLN A 215 -6.59 -9.20 -7.40
C GLN A 215 -8.12 -9.35 -7.47
N ARG A 216 -8.90 -8.31 -7.09
CA ARG A 216 -10.38 -8.38 -7.01
C ARG A 216 -11.03 -8.80 -8.29
N ILE A 217 -10.51 -8.37 -9.45
CA ILE A 217 -11.06 -8.72 -10.75
C ILE A 217 -10.90 -10.22 -11.01
N ALA A 218 -9.70 -10.76 -10.80
CA ALA A 218 -9.43 -12.19 -10.99
C ALA A 218 -10.15 -13.09 -9.98
N LEU A 219 -10.49 -12.56 -8.81
CA LEU A 219 -11.26 -13.25 -7.77
C LEU A 219 -12.78 -13.07 -7.91
N HIS A 220 -13.22 -12.26 -8.88
CA HIS A 220 -14.64 -11.93 -9.08
C HIS A 220 -15.32 -11.32 -7.83
N THR A 221 -14.57 -10.53 -7.06
CA THR A 221 -15.04 -9.89 -5.82
C THR A 221 -14.75 -8.38 -5.83
N PRO A 222 -15.37 -7.63 -6.76
CA PRO A 222 -15.06 -6.21 -6.94
C PRO A 222 -15.42 -5.33 -5.74
N LEU A 223 -16.36 -5.77 -4.90
CA LEU A 223 -16.83 -4.99 -3.74
C LEU A 223 -16.03 -5.26 -2.46
N ALA A 224 -15.22 -6.31 -2.41
CA ALA A 224 -14.51 -6.74 -1.21
C ALA A 224 -13.57 -5.64 -0.68
N HIS A 225 -13.64 -5.38 0.63
CA HIS A 225 -12.73 -4.48 1.33
C HIS A 225 -11.49 -5.17 1.88
N GLN A 226 -11.52 -6.48 2.03
CA GLN A 226 -10.39 -7.26 2.51
C GLN A 226 -9.13 -7.02 1.68
N SER A 227 -7.96 -7.24 2.28
CA SER A 227 -6.69 -7.09 1.58
C SER A 227 -6.56 -8.17 0.49
N LEU A 228 -6.71 -7.75 -0.76
CA LEU A 228 -6.61 -8.60 -1.96
C LEU A 228 -5.49 -8.10 -2.87
N VAL A 229 -4.34 -7.81 -2.26
CA VAL A 229 -3.13 -7.40 -2.98
C VAL A 229 -2.27 -8.61 -3.27
N GLY A 230 -1.98 -8.84 -4.55
CA GLY A 230 -0.95 -9.76 -5.01
C GLY A 230 0.35 -9.04 -5.34
N GLY A 231 1.44 -9.79 -5.43
CA GLY A 231 2.74 -9.28 -5.85
C GLY A 231 3.14 -9.85 -7.21
N ILE A 232 3.43 -8.98 -8.17
CA ILE A 232 4.08 -9.33 -9.43
C ILE A 232 5.57 -9.08 -9.29
N MET A 233 6.39 -10.06 -9.62
CA MET A 233 7.84 -9.94 -9.53
C MET A 233 8.42 -9.44 -10.86
N LEU A 234 9.02 -8.26 -10.82
CA LEU A 234 9.71 -7.63 -11.94
C LEU A 234 11.21 -7.80 -11.74
N GLU A 235 11.84 -8.65 -12.56
CA GLU A 235 13.27 -8.92 -12.48
C GLU A 235 14.03 -8.14 -13.55
N TYR A 236 14.95 -7.27 -13.11
CA TYR A 236 15.88 -6.57 -13.97
C TYR A 236 17.13 -7.43 -14.17
N LYS A 237 17.33 -7.92 -15.39
CA LYS A 237 18.41 -8.82 -15.76
C LYS A 237 19.58 -8.05 -16.37
N ASP A 238 20.80 -8.52 -16.17
CA ASP A 238 22.01 -7.91 -16.75
C ASP A 238 21.89 -7.59 -18.23
N LYS A 239 21.36 -8.52 -19.02
CA LYS A 239 21.15 -8.33 -20.46
C LYS A 239 20.24 -7.15 -20.84
N MET A 240 19.46 -6.64 -19.88
CA MET A 240 18.56 -5.50 -20.11
C MET A 240 19.29 -4.17 -20.01
N ARG A 241 20.47 -4.13 -19.40
CA ARG A 241 21.24 -2.89 -19.20
C ARG A 241 21.51 -2.14 -20.51
N ASP A 242 21.79 -2.88 -21.59
CA ASP A 242 22.13 -2.33 -22.90
C ASP A 242 20.90 -2.15 -23.82
N TRP A 243 19.70 -2.46 -23.33
CA TRP A 243 18.49 -2.28 -24.13
C TRP A 243 18.00 -0.83 -24.11
N PRO A 244 17.39 -0.34 -25.19
CA PRO A 244 16.61 0.90 -25.15
C PRO A 244 15.53 0.85 -24.09
N LEU A 245 15.21 2.00 -23.51
CA LEU A 245 14.25 2.09 -22.40
C LEU A 245 12.87 1.53 -22.79
N GLU A 246 12.38 1.86 -23.99
CA GLU A 246 11.13 1.30 -24.54
C GLU A 246 11.10 -0.23 -24.51
N ARG A 247 12.19 -0.87 -24.96
CA ARG A 247 12.28 -2.34 -24.94
C ARG A 247 12.30 -2.91 -23.52
N GLN A 248 12.91 -2.19 -22.57
CA GLN A 248 12.88 -2.56 -21.16
C GLN A 248 11.44 -2.42 -20.60
N GLY A 249 10.73 -1.34 -20.96
CA GLY A 249 9.31 -1.12 -20.62
C GLY A 249 8.42 -2.24 -21.14
N THR A 250 8.56 -2.60 -22.42
CA THR A 250 7.86 -3.75 -23.03
C THR A 250 8.11 -5.05 -22.26
N ALA A 251 9.35 -5.31 -21.85
CA ALA A 251 9.68 -6.50 -21.05
C ALA A 251 8.97 -6.50 -19.68
N TYR A 252 8.94 -5.36 -18.99
CA TYR A 252 8.25 -5.22 -17.71
C TYR A 252 6.75 -5.40 -17.87
N ARG A 253 6.13 -4.80 -18.89
CA ARG A 253 4.71 -5.03 -19.21
C ARG A 253 4.43 -6.49 -19.51
N GLY A 254 5.32 -7.16 -20.25
CA GLY A 254 5.22 -8.59 -20.54
C GLY A 254 5.26 -9.43 -19.26
N MET A 255 6.10 -9.10 -18.28
CA MET A 255 6.13 -9.77 -16.98
C MET A 255 4.82 -9.57 -16.20
N VAL A 256 4.27 -8.35 -16.22
CA VAL A 256 2.97 -8.07 -15.60
C VAL A 256 1.86 -8.86 -16.28
N PHE A 257 1.79 -8.81 -17.61
CA PHE A 257 0.77 -9.52 -18.37
C PHE A 257 0.79 -11.02 -18.08
N ALA A 258 1.97 -11.63 -18.09
CA ALA A 258 2.11 -13.08 -17.84
C ALA A 258 1.68 -13.47 -16.42
N GLN A 259 2.10 -12.69 -15.40
CA GLN A 259 1.83 -13.02 -13.98
C GLN A 259 0.41 -12.62 -13.54
N ASN A 260 -0.23 -11.68 -14.23
CA ASN A 260 -1.59 -11.21 -13.90
C ASN A 260 -2.70 -11.99 -14.63
N GLN A 261 -2.38 -13.11 -15.30
CA GLN A 261 -3.40 -14.02 -15.82
C GLN A 261 -4.14 -14.66 -14.65
N GLU A 262 -5.45 -14.86 -14.78
CA GLU A 262 -6.33 -15.40 -13.72
C GLU A 262 -5.74 -16.67 -13.07
N GLU A 263 -5.26 -17.62 -13.87
CA GLU A 263 -4.65 -18.86 -13.37
C GLU A 263 -3.43 -18.58 -12.45
N ASN A 264 -2.56 -17.64 -12.81
CA ASN A 264 -1.39 -17.26 -12.01
C ASN A 264 -1.79 -16.52 -10.74
N VAL A 265 -2.80 -15.67 -10.80
CA VAL A 265 -3.39 -15.00 -9.63
C VAL A 265 -3.95 -16.04 -8.66
N LEU A 266 -4.74 -17.01 -9.15
CA LEU A 266 -5.29 -18.08 -8.32
C LEU A 266 -4.20 -18.98 -7.71
N MET A 267 -3.09 -19.23 -8.40
CA MET A 267 -1.92 -19.90 -7.81
C MET A 267 -1.30 -19.08 -6.68
N GLY A 268 -1.22 -17.76 -6.82
CA GLY A 268 -0.77 -16.85 -5.76
C GLY A 268 -1.67 -16.91 -4.54
N VAL A 269 -2.99 -16.88 -4.76
CA VAL A 269 -4.02 -17.01 -3.71
C VAL A 269 -3.90 -18.37 -3.01
N ALA A 270 -3.70 -19.47 -3.75
CA ALA A 270 -3.49 -20.80 -3.20
C ALA A 270 -2.25 -20.88 -2.32
N SER A 271 -1.15 -20.23 -2.74
CA SER A 271 0.07 -20.13 -1.94
C SER A 271 -0.18 -19.37 -0.63
N GLN A 272 -0.88 -18.25 -0.69
CA GLN A 272 -1.22 -17.42 0.48
C GLN A 272 -2.13 -18.19 1.45
N ALA A 273 -3.18 -18.86 0.94
CA ALA A 273 -4.03 -19.73 1.73
C ALA A 273 -3.25 -20.89 2.36
N GLY A 274 -2.28 -21.46 1.64
CA GLY A 274 -1.37 -22.51 2.15
C GLY A 274 -0.49 -22.02 3.30
N ILE A 275 0.05 -20.81 3.18
CA ILE A 275 0.81 -20.14 4.25
C ILE A 275 -0.07 -19.93 5.49
N SER A 276 -1.28 -19.39 5.30
CA SER A 276 -2.23 -19.18 6.41
C SER A 276 -2.56 -20.48 7.13
N ARG A 277 -2.82 -21.56 6.40
CA ARG A 277 -3.03 -22.90 7.00
C ARG A 277 -1.82 -23.38 7.79
N MET A 278 -0.60 -23.19 7.27
CA MET A 278 0.62 -23.57 7.95
C MET A 278 0.80 -22.80 9.27
N ILE A 279 0.50 -21.50 9.28
CA ILE A 279 0.54 -20.67 10.50
C ILE A 279 -0.51 -21.16 11.50
N LEU A 280 -1.75 -21.32 11.06
CA LEU A 280 -2.87 -21.73 11.91
C LEU A 280 -2.76 -23.16 12.43
N SER A 281 -1.97 -24.02 11.78
CA SER A 281 -1.71 -25.38 12.25
C SER A 281 -0.77 -25.46 13.47
N LYS A 282 -0.16 -24.34 13.86
CA LYS A 282 0.74 -24.28 15.02
C LYS A 282 -0.05 -24.16 16.33
N GLU A 283 0.45 -24.83 17.37
CA GLU A 283 -0.24 -24.92 18.66
C GLU A 283 -0.10 -23.65 19.49
N SER A 284 1.03 -22.93 19.37
CA SER A 284 1.31 -21.72 20.13
C SER A 284 1.52 -20.48 19.27
N ASP A 285 1.24 -19.30 19.84
CA ASP A 285 1.49 -18.02 19.18
C ASP A 285 2.99 -17.82 18.89
N GLN A 286 3.88 -18.30 19.75
CA GLN A 286 5.32 -18.23 19.53
C GLN A 286 5.73 -19.02 18.27
N GLU A 287 5.16 -20.22 18.07
CA GLU A 287 5.41 -21.00 16.86
C GLU A 287 4.83 -20.33 15.61
N ARG A 288 3.62 -19.75 15.73
CA ARG A 288 2.98 -18.99 14.64
C ARG A 288 3.85 -17.81 14.23
N LEU A 289 4.31 -17.00 15.18
CA LEU A 289 5.24 -15.89 14.94
C LEU A 289 6.57 -16.36 14.35
N GLY A 290 7.08 -17.50 14.78
CA GLY A 290 8.29 -18.14 14.21
C GLY A 290 8.11 -18.45 12.71
N VAL A 291 6.95 -18.98 12.32
CA VAL A 291 6.62 -19.24 10.91
C VAL A 291 6.52 -17.94 10.12
N VAL A 292 5.83 -16.92 10.66
CA VAL A 292 5.73 -15.60 10.02
C VAL A 292 7.11 -14.97 9.83
N GLY A 293 7.95 -14.98 10.86
CA GLY A 293 9.32 -14.48 10.81
C GLY A 293 10.17 -15.19 9.76
N TYR A 294 10.04 -16.52 9.65
CA TYR A 294 10.73 -17.31 8.62
C TYR A 294 10.27 -16.91 7.21
N ILE A 295 8.97 -16.77 6.98
CA ILE A 295 8.41 -16.38 5.67
C ILE A 295 8.86 -14.97 5.29
N ASN A 296 8.81 -14.02 6.22
CA ASN A 296 9.29 -12.66 6.00
C ASN A 296 10.79 -12.63 5.67
N SER A 297 11.59 -13.45 6.34
CA SER A 297 13.02 -13.62 6.04
C SER A 297 13.26 -14.17 4.64
N LEU A 298 12.45 -15.13 4.18
CA LEU A 298 12.52 -15.64 2.81
C LEU A 298 12.17 -14.55 1.79
N ALA A 299 11.06 -13.84 2.01
CA ALA A 299 10.65 -12.74 1.14
C ALA A 299 11.73 -11.65 1.07
N GLY A 300 12.31 -11.25 2.21
CA GLY A 300 13.38 -10.26 2.28
C GLY A 300 14.66 -10.66 1.54
N ARG A 301 14.91 -11.98 1.35
CA ARG A 301 16.07 -12.45 0.58
C ARG A 301 15.85 -12.44 -0.93
N VAL A 302 14.61 -12.59 -1.40
CA VAL A 302 14.33 -12.74 -2.84
C VAL A 302 13.80 -11.46 -3.49
N ILE A 303 13.52 -10.41 -2.69
CA ILE A 303 12.97 -9.14 -3.15
C ILE A 303 13.93 -8.00 -2.77
N THR A 304 14.24 -7.13 -3.72
CA THR A 304 15.09 -5.93 -3.52
C THR A 304 14.29 -4.78 -2.93
N ALA A 305 13.12 -4.45 -3.50
CA ALA A 305 12.24 -3.39 -3.04
C ALA A 305 10.78 -3.66 -3.47
N THR A 306 9.86 -2.88 -2.94
CA THR A 306 8.43 -2.94 -3.31
C THR A 306 8.02 -1.63 -3.98
N VAL A 307 7.17 -1.72 -5.00
CA VAL A 307 6.45 -0.58 -5.58
C VAL A 307 4.96 -0.88 -5.50
N SER A 308 4.20 0.07 -5.00
CA SER A 308 2.76 -0.05 -4.85
C SER A 308 2.06 1.09 -5.57
N TYR A 309 1.09 0.75 -6.39
CA TYR A 309 0.21 1.69 -7.07
C TYR A 309 -1.21 1.16 -7.11
N VAL A 310 -2.05 1.68 -6.24
CA VAL A 310 -3.46 1.28 -6.14
C VAL A 310 -4.29 1.76 -7.35
N GLY A 311 -3.74 2.67 -8.14
CA GLY A 311 -4.45 3.41 -9.16
C GLY A 311 -4.85 4.81 -8.68
N LYS A 312 -5.50 5.58 -9.55
CA LYS A 312 -6.02 6.89 -9.19
C LYS A 312 -7.18 6.73 -8.21
N ALA A 313 -7.12 7.42 -7.07
CA ALA A 313 -8.11 7.30 -6.01
C ALA A 313 -9.52 7.74 -6.42
N ASN A 314 -9.61 8.62 -7.43
CA ASN A 314 -10.86 9.11 -8.03
C ASN A 314 -11.87 9.61 -6.98
N TYR A 315 -11.49 10.67 -6.27
CA TYR A 315 -12.35 11.33 -5.28
C TYR A 315 -13.47 12.16 -5.90
N ARG A 316 -13.74 11.98 -7.19
CA ARG A 316 -14.79 12.68 -7.93
C ARG A 316 -14.66 14.21 -7.79
N GLU A 317 -15.79 14.90 -7.60
CA GLU A 317 -15.81 16.36 -7.44
C GLU A 317 -15.11 16.84 -6.16
N ALA A 318 -14.95 15.99 -5.14
CA ALA A 318 -14.19 16.34 -3.93
C ALA A 318 -12.69 16.54 -4.21
N GLU A 319 -12.17 15.97 -5.32
CA GLU A 319 -10.74 16.07 -5.69
C GLU A 319 -10.29 17.53 -5.84
N GLN A 320 -11.14 18.44 -6.29
CA GLN A 320 -10.82 19.85 -6.42
C GLN A 320 -10.44 20.55 -5.11
N TYR A 321 -10.86 20.01 -3.96
CA TYR A 321 -10.55 20.53 -2.63
C TYR A 321 -9.31 19.87 -2.00
N ILE A 322 -8.74 18.85 -2.66
CA ILE A 322 -7.53 18.17 -2.21
C ILE A 322 -6.32 18.86 -2.83
N ARG A 323 -5.33 19.22 -2.04
CA ARG A 323 -4.08 19.78 -2.53
C ARG A 323 -3.06 18.67 -2.84
N ASP A 324 -2.96 17.69 -1.94
CA ASP A 324 -1.95 16.64 -1.97
C ASP A 324 -2.52 15.35 -1.35
N PHE A 325 -2.00 14.21 -1.75
CA PHE A 325 -2.38 12.91 -1.21
C PHE A 325 -1.14 12.06 -1.02
N ARG A 326 -1.03 11.46 0.16
CA ARG A 326 0.09 10.63 0.58
C ARG A 326 -0.43 9.26 0.99
N LEU A 327 0.38 8.25 0.72
CA LEU A 327 0.13 6.89 1.15
C LEU A 327 1.38 6.36 1.85
N TRP A 328 1.24 5.94 3.10
CA TRP A 328 2.37 5.47 3.90
C TRP A 328 2.09 4.09 4.47
N THR A 329 3.03 3.19 4.26
CA THR A 329 2.98 1.82 4.79
C THR A 329 4.33 1.45 5.41
N SER A 330 4.38 0.33 6.14
CA SER A 330 5.64 -0.15 6.68
C SER A 330 6.51 -0.79 5.60
N SER A 331 7.77 -0.39 5.52
CA SER A 331 8.80 -1.01 4.67
C SER A 331 9.77 -1.92 5.45
N ALA A 332 9.46 -2.23 6.71
CA ALA A 332 10.36 -2.96 7.61
C ALA A 332 10.87 -4.30 7.07
N ALA A 333 10.05 -5.02 6.32
CA ALA A 333 10.45 -6.34 5.79
C ALA A 333 11.48 -6.28 4.65
N LYS A 334 11.58 -5.18 3.90
CA LYS A 334 12.38 -5.07 2.67
C LYS A 334 13.30 -3.86 2.62
N GLY A 335 13.18 -2.95 3.57
CA GLY A 335 14.00 -1.77 3.69
C GLY A 335 13.57 -0.59 2.82
N LEU A 336 12.93 -0.81 1.66
CA LEU A 336 12.45 0.24 0.75
C LEU A 336 11.12 -0.15 0.11
N THR A 337 10.14 0.73 0.25
CA THR A 337 8.86 0.70 -0.47
C THR A 337 8.63 2.04 -1.15
N VAL A 338 8.12 2.03 -2.38
CA VAL A 338 7.67 3.23 -3.09
C VAL A 338 6.16 3.15 -3.26
N GLU A 339 5.45 4.02 -2.56
CA GLU A 339 4.00 4.18 -2.72
C GLU A 339 3.71 5.26 -3.75
N ILE A 340 2.84 4.95 -4.70
CA ILE A 340 2.45 5.88 -5.76
C ILE A 340 1.01 6.30 -5.53
N SER A 341 0.76 7.58 -5.46
CA SER A 341 -0.57 8.16 -5.44
C SER A 341 -0.77 9.15 -6.57
N ALA A 342 -2.03 9.39 -6.98
CA ALA A 342 -2.36 10.32 -8.05
C ALA A 342 -3.61 11.12 -7.70
N VAL A 343 -3.46 12.46 -7.65
CA VAL A 343 -4.52 13.40 -7.33
C VAL A 343 -4.22 14.74 -8.03
N ASN A 344 -5.25 15.41 -8.53
CA ASN A 344 -5.17 16.75 -9.12
C ASN A 344 -4.05 16.93 -10.17
N GLY A 345 -3.88 15.94 -11.06
CA GLY A 345 -2.92 16.02 -12.15
C GLY A 345 -1.46 15.85 -11.71
N ARG A 346 -1.23 15.31 -10.51
CA ARG A 346 0.12 15.02 -9.99
C ARG A 346 0.20 13.59 -9.52
N PHE A 347 1.31 12.95 -9.83
CA PHE A 347 1.78 11.77 -9.12
C PHE A 347 2.63 12.19 -7.93
N THR A 348 2.41 11.54 -6.78
CA THR A 348 3.32 11.59 -5.65
C THR A 348 3.93 10.21 -5.46
N LEU A 349 5.25 10.16 -5.39
CA LEU A 349 6.04 8.97 -5.12
C LEU A 349 6.61 9.11 -3.72
N ASP A 350 6.09 8.36 -2.76
CA ASP A 350 6.59 8.33 -1.39
C ASP A 350 7.58 7.17 -1.24
N PHE A 351 8.86 7.49 -1.12
CA PHE A 351 9.93 6.53 -0.83
C PHE A 351 10.02 6.35 0.68
N LEU A 352 9.47 5.25 1.17
CA LEU A 352 9.52 4.86 2.58
C LEU A 352 10.67 3.89 2.78
N GLN A 353 11.64 4.28 3.57
CA GLN A 353 12.83 3.46 3.81
C GLN A 353 13.17 3.37 5.29
N THR A 354 13.68 2.20 5.72
CA THR A 354 14.09 1.92 7.11
C THR A 354 15.53 2.34 7.41
N PHE A 355 16.08 3.23 6.61
CA PHE A 355 17.43 3.78 6.77
C PHE A 355 17.42 5.26 6.38
N SER A 356 18.38 6.03 6.89
CA SER A 356 18.38 7.50 6.69
C SER A 356 19.11 7.95 5.42
N SER A 357 19.91 7.08 4.78
CA SER A 357 20.71 7.45 3.60
C SER A 357 19.84 7.73 2.37
N PRO A 358 20.03 8.86 1.66
CA PRO A 358 19.28 9.18 0.45
C PRO A 358 19.84 8.50 -0.81
N VAL A 359 20.77 7.54 -0.71
CA VAL A 359 21.54 7.01 -1.84
C VAL A 359 20.65 6.49 -2.97
N PHE A 360 19.59 5.73 -2.64
CA PHE A 360 18.69 5.16 -3.65
C PHE A 360 17.73 6.20 -4.21
N VAL A 361 17.26 7.11 -3.37
CA VAL A 361 16.43 8.25 -3.81
C VAL A 361 17.21 9.13 -4.77
N ASN A 362 18.45 9.52 -4.42
CA ASN A 362 19.29 10.35 -5.29
C ASN A 362 19.60 9.65 -6.63
N ALA A 363 19.82 8.34 -6.60
CA ALA A 363 20.00 7.57 -7.84
C ALA A 363 18.73 7.53 -8.70
N PHE A 364 17.56 7.43 -8.07
CA PHE A 364 16.28 7.49 -8.76
C PHE A 364 16.01 8.89 -9.34
N LEU A 365 16.28 9.96 -8.59
CA LEU A 365 16.17 11.34 -9.09
C LEU A 365 17.07 11.55 -10.30
N LYS A 366 18.28 10.99 -10.29
CA LYS A 366 19.18 11.03 -11.45
C LYS A 366 18.61 10.29 -12.66
N GLU A 367 17.90 9.18 -12.46
CA GLU A 367 17.18 8.50 -13.56
C GLU A 367 16.06 9.38 -14.13
N LEU A 368 15.34 10.13 -13.29
CA LEU A 368 14.32 11.08 -13.76
C LEU A 368 14.97 12.18 -14.62
N GLU A 369 16.06 12.77 -14.15
CA GLU A 369 16.82 13.81 -14.87
C GLU A 369 17.35 13.30 -16.21
N ASP A 370 18.00 12.12 -16.23
CA ASP A 370 18.58 11.50 -17.43
C ASP A 370 17.50 11.22 -18.49
N ASN A 371 16.24 11.09 -18.09
CA ASN A 371 15.10 10.87 -18.98
C ASN A 371 14.24 12.13 -19.19
N GLY A 372 14.70 13.31 -18.74
CA GLY A 372 14.03 14.59 -18.95
C GLY A 372 12.71 14.75 -18.18
N ILE A 373 12.52 13.98 -17.10
CA ILE A 373 11.32 14.08 -16.24
C ILE A 373 11.58 15.15 -15.19
N VAL A 374 10.73 16.17 -15.19
CA VAL A 374 10.75 17.24 -14.19
C VAL A 374 10.06 16.75 -12.93
N TYR A 375 10.67 16.97 -11.78
CA TYR A 375 10.15 16.60 -10.48
C TYR A 375 10.31 17.72 -9.46
N ASP A 376 9.57 17.61 -8.38
CA ASP A 376 9.66 18.48 -7.21
C ASP A 376 9.89 17.58 -5.98
N LEU A 377 11.10 17.67 -5.41
CA LEU A 377 11.45 16.95 -4.18
C LEU A 377 10.91 17.77 -2.99
N GLN A 378 9.98 17.17 -2.29
CA GLN A 378 9.36 17.79 -1.12
C GLN A 378 10.17 17.54 0.15
N ASP A 379 9.68 18.05 1.29
CA ASP A 379 10.35 17.90 2.57
C ASP A 379 10.55 16.43 2.94
N VAL A 380 11.72 16.12 3.49
CA VAL A 380 12.06 14.80 4.01
C VAL A 380 11.48 14.66 5.41
N ASN A 381 10.69 13.64 5.63
CA ASN A 381 10.02 13.39 6.90
C ASN A 381 10.61 12.16 7.62
N LYS A 382 10.66 12.22 8.94
CA LYS A 382 10.84 11.06 9.81
C LYS A 382 9.46 10.64 10.31
N LEU A 383 9.05 9.44 9.96
CA LEU A 383 7.73 8.91 10.24
C LEU A 383 7.82 7.76 11.25
N GLU A 384 7.13 7.90 12.35
CA GLU A 384 6.76 6.78 13.22
C GLU A 384 5.33 6.39 12.88
N LEU A 385 5.18 5.18 12.35
CA LEU A 385 3.84 4.63 12.12
C LEU A 385 3.21 4.27 13.47
N PRO A 386 1.91 4.46 13.66
CA PRO A 386 1.22 4.03 14.86
C PRO A 386 1.45 2.54 15.15
N ASN A 387 1.59 2.20 16.41
CA ASN A 387 1.65 0.81 16.81
C ASN A 387 0.25 0.20 16.80
N ILE A 388 0.23 -1.14 16.82
CA ILE A 388 -1.00 -1.90 16.96
C ILE A 388 -0.80 -2.84 18.14
N LYS A 389 -1.67 -2.72 19.13
CA LYS A 389 -1.65 -3.66 20.25
C LYS A 389 -2.25 -4.99 19.78
N LEU A 390 -1.39 -5.97 19.61
CA LEU A 390 -1.79 -7.30 19.17
C LEU A 390 -1.99 -8.20 20.41
N PRO A 391 -3.05 -9.01 20.47
CA PRO A 391 -3.35 -9.83 21.65
C PRO A 391 -2.29 -10.87 22.02
N TRP A 392 -1.30 -11.09 21.18
CA TRP A 392 -0.17 -12.01 21.41
C TRP A 392 1.14 -11.31 21.78
N THR A 393 1.13 -10.00 21.98
CA THR A 393 2.34 -9.21 22.34
C THR A 393 2.41 -8.88 23.83
N GLU A 394 1.55 -9.48 24.67
CA GLU A 394 1.56 -9.35 26.15
C GLU A 394 2.52 -10.33 26.80
#